data_658af8ab441a069b64ffed48eabb5718
#
_entry.id   658af8ab441a069b64ffed48eabb5718
#
_cell.length_a   1.000
_cell.length_b   1.000
_cell.length_c   1.000
_cell.angle_alpha   90.00
_cell.angle_beta   90.00
_cell.angle_gamma   90.00
#
_symmetry.space_group_name_H-M   'P 1'
#
loop_
_entity.id
_entity.type
_entity.pdbx_description
1 polymer ?
#
loop_
_entity_poly.entity_id
_entity_poly.type
_entity_poly.pdbx_seq_one_letter_code
_entity_poly.pdbx_strand_id
1 'polypeptide(L)'
;MLRSRSVASRCASTILLLTAACAAPASPPAVRAPVPPIKPAVAAPASAAPAPAEAAFTELTGSWQGVMNEGSASPVRSELQVARLSSGDYVGRLSVPEQGADLRVSSIAVNGDAVRFEIKQVGGVFEGAVNPAKTSVRGLWTQVGQEAPAPVVLRRSAGAAADAPAPKPVAARGIDRLPRTAAPFTMPFTVRVHGRPNVLRGHGASYLVYELELVNAGRRDATVLSLDVIARNRTLAHLTGTALEDALEQTGRDTLVNARVPGGVAAMVFLWLRFDKPADVPRSVTHRLSVSVDNFTEPVTSELAEAAIEEVRLAVDPPLRGGPWFAGNGPDNTSAHRRVFVPIGGNAWIGQRFAIDFMRFDQQGRAQIGDGTRNQDYPSYGQEVVSVADARVLSVLDGVAENVPGKGRAVPITLATAAGNQVSLDIGGGFTAFYAHLQPGSVRVKVGDRVKRGQVLGLVGNSGNSTGPHLHFHIARGASILASEGVPFVYREYRRITAPPGTPPTDAPTELVRGELPLLGDVVMFK
;
A
#
# COMPACT_ATOMS: atom_id res chain seq x y z
N MET A 1 21.21 22.72 10.67
CA MET A 1 19.79 22.60 10.99
C MET A 1 18.97 23.03 9.77
N LEU A 2 18.72 22.14 8.84
CA LEU A 2 17.78 22.37 7.74
C LEU A 2 17.16 21.02 7.42
N ARG A 3 15.87 20.90 7.68
CA ARG A 3 15.07 19.71 7.42
C ARG A 3 14.87 19.57 5.90
N SER A 4 15.62 18.70 5.25
CA SER A 4 15.28 18.23 3.90
C SER A 4 14.14 17.22 4.01
N ARG A 5 12.92 17.67 3.83
CA ARG A 5 11.78 16.76 3.58
C ARG A 5 11.96 16.16 2.19
N SER A 6 12.13 14.86 2.10
CA SER A 6 12.26 14.15 0.83
C SER A 6 10.97 14.29 0.02
N VAL A 7 11.08 14.89 -1.14
CA VAL A 7 10.02 15.10 -2.13
C VAL A 7 9.68 13.79 -2.89
N ALA A 8 10.42 12.71 -2.64
CA ALA A 8 10.29 11.43 -3.33
C ALA A 8 8.94 10.70 -3.07
N SER A 9 8.24 10.99 -1.97
CA SER A 9 6.95 10.36 -1.63
C SER A 9 5.78 10.77 -2.55
N ARG A 10 5.95 11.79 -3.39
CA ARG A 10 4.83 12.34 -4.18
C ARG A 10 4.61 11.70 -5.55
N CYS A 11 5.61 11.02 -6.12
CA CYS A 11 5.47 10.42 -7.46
C CYS A 11 4.90 8.99 -7.47
N ALA A 12 5.03 8.24 -6.39
CA ALA A 12 4.59 6.84 -6.36
C ALA A 12 3.07 6.66 -6.30
N SER A 13 2.34 7.64 -5.74
CA SER A 13 0.88 7.56 -5.59
C SER A 13 0.10 7.86 -6.87
N THR A 14 0.73 8.50 -7.88
CA THR A 14 0.06 8.97 -9.09
C THR A 14 -0.18 7.87 -10.12
N ILE A 15 0.52 6.75 -10.05
CA ILE A 15 0.46 5.69 -11.08
C ILE A 15 -0.72 4.74 -10.89
N LEU A 16 -1.35 4.70 -9.71
CA LEU A 16 -2.44 3.76 -9.44
C LEU A 16 -3.82 4.22 -9.95
N LEU A 17 -3.98 5.49 -10.37
CA LEU A 17 -5.25 6.08 -10.78
C LEU A 17 -5.19 6.91 -12.09
N LEU A 18 -4.09 6.85 -12.86
CA LEU A 18 -3.98 7.56 -14.13
C LEU A 18 -4.55 6.76 -15.30
N THR A 19 -5.89 6.68 -15.37
CA THR A 19 -6.62 6.55 -16.61
C THR A 19 -7.73 7.58 -16.65
N ALA A 20 -7.37 8.87 -16.63
CA ALA A 20 -8.31 9.93 -16.95
C ALA A 20 -8.04 10.42 -18.37
N ALA A 21 -9.08 10.40 -19.17
CA ALA A 21 -9.17 10.76 -20.58
C ALA A 21 -8.39 12.02 -20.95
N CYS A 22 -7.56 11.93 -22.00
CA CYS A 22 -7.18 13.08 -22.80
C CYS A 22 -8.41 13.53 -23.64
N ALA A 23 -9.06 14.60 -23.22
CA ALA A 23 -9.96 15.35 -24.09
C ALA A 23 -9.12 16.25 -25.02
N ALA A 24 -9.52 16.32 -26.30
CA ALA A 24 -8.91 17.16 -27.31
C ALA A 24 -8.92 18.65 -26.91
N PRO A 25 -7.98 19.48 -27.42
CA PRO A 25 -7.89 20.89 -27.02
C PRO A 25 -9.11 21.66 -27.47
N ALA A 26 -9.83 22.24 -26.52
CA ALA A 26 -10.90 23.18 -26.75
C ALA A 26 -10.32 24.58 -27.06
N SER A 27 -10.93 25.27 -28.03
CA SER A 27 -10.62 26.61 -28.44
C SER A 27 -10.68 27.62 -27.28
N PRO A 28 -9.94 28.75 -27.34
CA PRO A 28 -9.86 29.69 -26.24
C PRO A 28 -11.20 30.38 -25.94
N PRO A 29 -11.52 30.64 -24.69
CA PRO A 29 -12.79 31.24 -24.29
C PRO A 29 -12.81 32.75 -24.59
N ALA A 30 -13.96 33.21 -25.10
CA ALA A 30 -14.27 34.62 -25.33
C ALA A 30 -14.30 35.41 -24.01
N VAL A 31 -13.77 36.61 -24.06
CA VAL A 31 -13.73 37.59 -22.95
C VAL A 31 -15.17 37.91 -22.50
N ARG A 32 -15.50 37.65 -21.26
CA ARG A 32 -16.76 38.06 -20.62
C ARG A 32 -16.63 39.46 -20.01
N ALA A 33 -17.61 40.29 -20.31
CA ALA A 33 -17.81 41.62 -19.73
C ALA A 33 -18.14 41.58 -18.24
N PRO A 34 -17.84 42.65 -17.47
CA PRO A 34 -17.99 42.64 -16.00
C PRO A 34 -19.46 42.68 -15.56
N VAL A 35 -19.76 41.90 -14.50
CA VAL A 35 -21.06 41.84 -13.85
C VAL A 35 -21.21 42.99 -12.87
N PRO A 36 -22.36 43.71 -12.85
CA PRO A 36 -22.59 44.83 -11.92
C PRO A 36 -22.86 44.34 -10.46
N PRO A 37 -22.65 45.21 -9.45
CA PRO A 37 -22.73 44.85 -8.04
C PRO A 37 -24.17 44.66 -7.57
N ILE A 38 -24.40 43.61 -6.77
CA ILE A 38 -25.68 43.26 -6.14
C ILE A 38 -25.88 44.15 -4.90
N LYS A 39 -27.01 44.85 -4.84
CA LYS A 39 -27.45 45.60 -3.65
C LYS A 39 -27.90 44.68 -2.51
N PRO A 40 -27.72 45.07 -1.24
CA PRO A 40 -28.16 44.28 -0.11
C PRO A 40 -29.69 44.30 0.02
N ALA A 41 -30.27 43.12 0.26
CA ALA A 41 -31.69 42.94 0.47
C ALA A 41 -32.07 43.23 1.94
N VAL A 42 -33.24 43.85 2.07
CA VAL A 42 -33.92 44.32 3.27
C VAL A 42 -34.36 43.15 4.16
N ALA A 43 -34.30 43.34 5.48
CA ALA A 43 -34.72 42.41 6.52
C ALA A 43 -36.16 41.95 6.40
N ALA A 44 -36.40 40.67 6.62
CA ALA A 44 -37.74 40.05 6.73
C ALA A 44 -38.20 39.97 8.20
N PRO A 45 -39.51 39.96 8.45
CA PRO A 45 -40.09 39.98 9.78
C PRO A 45 -40.08 38.61 10.48
N ALA A 46 -40.16 38.65 11.79
CA ALA A 46 -40.02 37.54 12.72
C ALA A 46 -41.17 36.52 12.73
N SER A 47 -40.81 35.32 13.13
CA SER A 47 -41.60 34.31 13.87
C SER A 47 -42.61 33.45 13.10
N ALA A 48 -42.14 32.26 12.77
CA ALA A 48 -42.95 31.05 12.85
C ALA A 48 -42.23 30.03 13.73
N ALA A 49 -42.98 29.28 14.53
CA ALA A 49 -42.50 28.29 15.47
C ALA A 49 -41.64 27.20 14.78
N PRO A 50 -40.60 26.64 15.46
CA PRO A 50 -39.75 25.65 14.84
C PRO A 50 -40.55 24.38 14.49
N ALA A 51 -40.51 23.99 13.22
CA ALA A 51 -40.86 22.66 12.79
C ALA A 51 -39.99 21.64 13.55
N PRO A 52 -40.51 20.43 13.83
CA PRO A 52 -39.71 19.42 14.53
C PRO A 52 -38.39 19.20 13.77
N ALA A 53 -37.29 19.29 14.50
CA ALA A 53 -35.95 19.07 13.96
C ALA A 53 -35.94 17.72 13.23
N GLU A 54 -35.76 17.75 11.91
CA GLU A 54 -35.46 16.54 11.12
C GLU A 54 -34.25 15.86 11.79
N ALA A 55 -34.43 14.60 12.16
CA ALA A 55 -33.36 13.84 12.83
C ALA A 55 -32.11 13.85 11.93
N ALA A 56 -31.04 14.47 12.40
CA ALA A 56 -29.77 14.53 11.71
C ALA A 56 -29.34 13.14 11.28
N PHE A 57 -28.74 13.02 10.10
CA PHE A 57 -28.17 11.74 9.62
C PHE A 57 -27.06 11.32 10.57
N THR A 58 -27.29 10.26 11.33
CA THR A 58 -26.37 9.77 12.35
C THR A 58 -25.77 8.41 12.01
N GLU A 59 -26.11 7.80 10.85
CA GLU A 59 -25.76 6.41 10.55
C GLU A 59 -25.24 6.25 9.12
N LEU A 60 -23.92 6.26 8.93
CA LEU A 60 -23.26 6.00 7.65
C LEU A 60 -22.91 4.51 7.45
N THR A 61 -23.12 3.67 8.47
CA THR A 61 -22.76 2.24 8.46
C THR A 61 -23.40 1.48 7.31
N GLY A 62 -22.66 0.54 6.73
CA GLY A 62 -23.13 -0.33 5.65
C GLY A 62 -22.25 -0.27 4.40
N SER A 63 -22.71 -0.94 3.34
CA SER A 63 -22.06 -0.95 2.03
C SER A 63 -22.67 0.09 1.11
N TRP A 64 -21.81 0.83 0.42
CA TRP A 64 -22.15 1.89 -0.50
C TRP A 64 -21.46 1.63 -1.83
N GLN A 65 -22.22 1.49 -2.90
CA GLN A 65 -21.70 1.32 -4.25
C GLN A 65 -21.69 2.65 -5.00
N GLY A 66 -20.62 2.95 -5.68
CA GLY A 66 -20.43 4.18 -6.39
C GLY A 66 -19.75 4.05 -7.73
N VAL A 67 -19.83 5.12 -8.50
CA VAL A 67 -19.09 5.28 -9.74
C VAL A 67 -18.39 6.62 -9.68
N MET A 68 -17.05 6.60 -9.82
CA MET A 68 -16.27 7.81 -10.04
C MET A 68 -16.28 8.13 -11.53
N ASN A 69 -16.29 9.43 -11.86
CA ASN A 69 -16.37 9.91 -13.25
C ASN A 69 -17.61 9.37 -14.00
N GLU A 70 -18.77 9.31 -13.33
CA GLU A 70 -20.04 8.94 -13.95
C GLU A 70 -20.31 9.86 -15.16
N GLY A 71 -20.54 9.26 -16.35
CA GLY A 71 -20.73 10.00 -17.60
C GLY A 71 -19.45 10.24 -18.42
N SER A 72 -18.26 9.85 -17.94
CA SER A 72 -17.03 9.85 -18.73
C SER A 72 -16.88 8.57 -19.57
N ALA A 73 -15.91 8.57 -20.49
CA ALA A 73 -15.58 7.39 -21.31
C ALA A 73 -15.01 6.21 -20.47
N SER A 74 -14.62 6.46 -19.23
CA SER A 74 -14.02 5.46 -18.33
C SER A 74 -14.55 5.62 -16.89
N PRO A 75 -15.83 5.27 -16.62
CA PRO A 75 -16.36 5.27 -15.27
C PRO A 75 -15.69 4.17 -14.44
N VAL A 76 -15.32 4.48 -13.20
CA VAL A 76 -14.66 3.55 -12.27
C VAL A 76 -15.63 3.18 -11.15
N ARG A 77 -15.97 1.89 -11.04
CA ARG A 77 -16.81 1.41 -9.95
C ARG A 77 -16.03 1.34 -8.65
N SER A 78 -16.71 1.71 -7.57
CA SER A 78 -16.15 1.66 -6.23
C SER A 78 -17.18 1.14 -5.24
N GLU A 79 -16.72 0.44 -4.23
CA GLU A 79 -17.53 0.00 -3.10
C GLU A 79 -16.89 0.51 -1.81
N LEU A 80 -17.64 1.32 -1.06
CA LEU A 80 -17.22 1.82 0.25
C LEU A 80 -17.99 1.04 1.33
N GLN A 81 -17.25 0.32 2.15
CA GLN A 81 -17.79 -0.33 3.34
C GLN A 81 -17.48 0.54 4.55
N VAL A 82 -18.49 0.81 5.37
CA VAL A 82 -18.37 1.64 6.58
C VAL A 82 -18.93 0.90 7.78
N ALA A 83 -18.20 0.88 8.86
CA ALA A 83 -18.63 0.40 10.17
C ALA A 83 -18.49 1.51 11.21
N ARG A 84 -19.33 1.45 12.24
CA ARG A 84 -19.24 2.34 13.40
C ARG A 84 -18.71 1.58 14.59
N LEU A 85 -17.73 2.14 15.26
CA LEU A 85 -17.14 1.57 16.45
C LEU A 85 -17.97 1.89 17.69
N SER A 86 -17.73 1.16 18.78
CA SER A 86 -18.34 1.43 20.08
C SER A 86 -17.94 2.81 20.66
N SER A 87 -16.82 3.39 20.22
CA SER A 87 -16.42 4.78 20.54
C SER A 87 -17.28 5.84 19.85
N GLY A 88 -18.07 5.46 18.83
CA GLY A 88 -18.84 6.36 18.00
C GLY A 88 -18.16 6.74 16.69
N ASP A 89 -16.88 6.43 16.53
CA ASP A 89 -16.09 6.73 15.34
C ASP A 89 -16.47 5.81 14.16
N TYR A 90 -16.26 6.31 12.94
CA TYR A 90 -16.46 5.52 11.73
C TYR A 90 -15.12 5.02 11.19
N VAL A 91 -15.17 3.81 10.66
CA VAL A 91 -14.07 3.17 9.92
C VAL A 91 -14.58 2.68 8.59
N GLY A 92 -13.73 2.64 7.59
CA GLY A 92 -14.16 2.23 6.26
C GLY A 92 -13.04 1.69 5.39
N ARG A 93 -13.50 1.05 4.29
CA ARG A 93 -12.67 0.50 3.24
C ARG A 93 -13.28 0.84 1.89
N LEU A 94 -12.48 1.33 0.98
CA LEU A 94 -12.85 1.60 -0.41
C LEU A 94 -12.22 0.55 -1.32
N SER A 95 -13.06 -0.27 -1.94
CA SER A 95 -12.65 -1.22 -2.97
C SER A 95 -12.92 -0.64 -4.35
N VAL A 96 -11.97 -0.81 -5.27
CA VAL A 96 -12.08 -0.45 -6.69
C VAL A 96 -11.77 -1.69 -7.51
N PRO A 97 -12.78 -2.57 -7.75
CA PRO A 97 -12.56 -3.92 -8.30
C PRO A 97 -11.87 -3.92 -9.66
N GLU A 98 -12.20 -2.98 -10.55
CA GLU A 98 -11.59 -2.89 -11.87
C GLU A 98 -10.10 -2.56 -11.83
N GLN A 99 -9.64 -1.94 -10.75
CA GLN A 99 -8.23 -1.59 -10.55
C GLN A 99 -7.52 -2.56 -9.60
N GLY A 100 -8.24 -3.53 -9.03
CA GLY A 100 -7.73 -4.43 -8.00
C GLY A 100 -7.25 -3.68 -6.75
N ALA A 101 -7.74 -2.45 -6.55
CA ALA A 101 -7.36 -1.61 -5.43
C ALA A 101 -8.33 -1.86 -4.27
N ASP A 102 -7.77 -1.96 -3.08
CA ASP A 102 -8.49 -2.14 -1.84
C ASP A 102 -7.82 -1.24 -0.79
N LEU A 103 -8.47 -0.12 -0.49
CA LEU A 103 -7.87 1.02 0.18
C LEU A 103 -8.53 1.24 1.53
N ARG A 104 -7.73 1.34 2.58
CA ARG A 104 -8.21 1.73 3.90
C ARG A 104 -8.59 3.21 3.91
N VAL A 105 -9.78 3.51 4.42
CA VAL A 105 -10.18 4.89 4.72
C VAL A 105 -9.49 5.33 6.01
N SER A 106 -8.65 6.34 5.91
CA SER A 106 -7.80 6.81 7.02
C SER A 106 -8.58 7.59 8.06
N SER A 107 -9.64 8.29 7.66
CA SER A 107 -10.56 9.01 8.55
C SER A 107 -11.92 9.18 7.88
N ILE A 108 -12.98 9.12 8.68
CA ILE A 108 -14.36 9.42 8.26
C ILE A 108 -14.95 10.40 9.26
N ALA A 109 -15.41 11.54 8.79
CA ALA A 109 -16.13 12.53 9.58
C ALA A 109 -17.55 12.72 9.02
N VAL A 110 -18.53 12.70 9.90
CA VAL A 110 -19.94 12.98 9.58
C VAL A 110 -20.40 14.13 10.46
N ASN A 111 -20.88 15.21 9.84
CA ASN A 111 -21.41 16.38 10.54
C ASN A 111 -22.74 16.81 9.91
N GLY A 112 -23.83 16.46 10.55
CA GLY A 112 -25.16 16.56 9.92
C GLY A 112 -25.21 15.68 8.66
N ASP A 113 -25.58 16.27 7.53
CA ASP A 113 -25.59 15.57 6.24
C ASP A 113 -24.23 15.58 5.52
N ALA A 114 -23.25 16.34 6.02
CA ALA A 114 -21.93 16.41 5.42
C ALA A 114 -21.10 15.16 5.78
N VAL A 115 -20.47 14.56 4.77
CA VAL A 115 -19.59 13.40 4.88
C VAL A 115 -18.24 13.75 4.26
N ARG A 116 -17.19 13.57 5.03
CA ARG A 116 -15.79 13.68 4.55
C ARG A 116 -15.04 12.42 4.91
N PHE A 117 -14.32 11.85 3.96
CA PHE A 117 -13.36 10.78 4.26
C PHE A 117 -12.06 10.97 3.49
N GLU A 118 -10.98 10.46 4.08
CA GLU A 118 -9.64 10.60 3.57
C GLU A 118 -8.97 9.22 3.39
N ILE A 119 -8.26 9.03 2.29
CA ILE A 119 -7.45 7.86 2.01
C ILE A 119 -6.00 8.30 1.80
N LYS A 120 -5.22 8.30 2.89
CA LYS A 120 -3.82 8.78 2.89
C LYS A 120 -2.93 8.02 1.91
N GLN A 121 -3.19 6.71 1.69
CA GLN A 121 -2.41 5.84 0.80
C GLN A 121 -2.32 6.38 -0.63
N VAL A 122 -3.36 7.07 -1.08
CA VAL A 122 -3.44 7.67 -2.42
C VAL A 122 -3.52 9.21 -2.38
N GLY A 123 -3.37 9.81 -1.22
CA GLY A 123 -3.53 11.25 -1.05
C GLY A 123 -4.92 11.75 -1.47
N GLY A 124 -5.94 10.92 -1.28
CA GLY A 124 -7.31 11.16 -1.74
C GLY A 124 -8.22 11.65 -0.63
N VAL A 125 -9.11 12.59 -0.96
CA VAL A 125 -10.14 13.14 -0.06
C VAL A 125 -11.47 13.15 -0.79
N PHE A 126 -12.50 12.61 -0.15
CA PHE A 126 -13.89 12.77 -0.56
C PHE A 126 -14.58 13.78 0.34
N GLU A 127 -15.32 14.70 -0.25
CA GLU A 127 -16.20 15.64 0.45
C GLU A 127 -17.56 15.64 -0.24
N GLY A 128 -18.62 15.38 0.53
CA GLY A 128 -19.96 15.25 -0.03
C GLY A 128 -21.05 15.41 1.01
N ALA A 129 -22.30 15.19 0.57
CA ALA A 129 -23.47 15.24 1.42
C ALA A 129 -24.41 14.06 1.15
N VAL A 130 -25.09 13.62 2.21
CA VAL A 130 -26.14 12.61 2.17
C VAL A 130 -27.43 13.24 1.65
N ASN A 131 -28.15 12.53 0.78
CA ASN A 131 -29.46 12.98 0.33
C ASN A 131 -30.52 12.86 1.45
N PRO A 132 -31.63 13.62 1.39
CA PRO A 132 -32.71 13.57 2.43
C PRO A 132 -33.27 12.17 2.66
N ALA A 133 -33.34 11.33 1.62
CA ALA A 133 -33.79 9.93 1.72
C ALA A 133 -32.78 8.97 2.34
N LYS A 134 -31.57 9.43 2.67
CA LYS A 134 -30.48 8.65 3.28
C LYS A 134 -30.02 7.43 2.45
N THR A 135 -30.24 7.47 1.16
CA THR A 135 -29.96 6.39 0.20
C THR A 135 -28.73 6.63 -0.67
N SER A 136 -28.24 7.87 -0.73
CA SER A 136 -27.04 8.22 -1.49
C SER A 136 -26.24 9.34 -0.85
N VAL A 137 -24.92 9.30 -1.07
CA VAL A 137 -23.97 10.37 -0.76
C VAL A 137 -23.42 10.90 -2.08
N ARG A 138 -23.47 12.19 -2.31
CA ARG A 138 -22.91 12.84 -3.51
C ARG A 138 -21.82 13.79 -3.10
N GLY A 139 -20.71 13.78 -3.82
CA GLY A 139 -19.58 14.64 -3.50
C GLY A 139 -18.51 14.65 -4.58
N LEU A 140 -17.38 15.19 -4.20
CA LEU A 140 -16.20 15.31 -5.04
C LEU A 140 -15.04 14.52 -4.43
N TRP A 141 -14.35 13.79 -5.26
CA TRP A 141 -13.08 13.15 -4.94
C TRP A 141 -11.95 14.02 -5.45
N THR A 142 -11.03 14.36 -4.58
CA THR A 142 -9.80 15.09 -4.90
C THR A 142 -8.61 14.20 -4.55
N GLN A 143 -7.64 14.11 -5.44
CA GLN A 143 -6.43 13.31 -5.22
C GLN A 143 -5.19 14.09 -5.64
N VAL A 144 -4.10 13.88 -4.92
CA VAL A 144 -2.81 14.49 -5.25
C VAL A 144 -2.38 14.06 -6.66
N GLY A 145 -2.09 15.03 -7.52
CA GLY A 145 -1.72 14.80 -8.93
C GLY A 145 -2.90 14.71 -9.90
N GLN A 146 -4.13 14.90 -9.45
CA GLN A 146 -5.32 15.02 -10.31
C GLN A 146 -5.56 16.49 -10.69
N GLU A 147 -5.82 16.76 -11.98
CA GLU A 147 -6.01 18.14 -12.47
C GLU A 147 -7.33 18.77 -12.01
N ALA A 148 -8.37 17.98 -11.80
CA ALA A 148 -9.68 18.46 -11.35
C ALA A 148 -10.37 17.43 -10.42
N PRO A 149 -11.19 17.89 -9.45
CA PRO A 149 -11.99 17.01 -8.62
C PRO A 149 -12.95 16.14 -9.45
N ALA A 150 -13.04 14.86 -9.13
CA ALA A 150 -13.96 13.91 -9.79
C ALA A 150 -15.30 13.83 -9.06
N PRO A 151 -16.44 13.94 -9.73
CA PRO A 151 -17.74 13.71 -9.12
C PRO A 151 -17.91 12.23 -8.76
N VAL A 152 -18.41 11.96 -7.55
CA VAL A 152 -18.68 10.62 -7.03
C VAL A 152 -20.07 10.58 -6.45
N VAL A 153 -20.82 9.53 -6.80
CA VAL A 153 -22.11 9.22 -6.21
C VAL A 153 -22.04 7.83 -5.60
N LEU A 154 -22.16 7.76 -4.28
CA LEU A 154 -22.25 6.51 -3.54
C LEU A 154 -23.71 6.22 -3.22
N ARG A 155 -24.22 5.04 -3.59
CA ARG A 155 -25.57 4.59 -3.29
C ARG A 155 -25.53 3.44 -2.30
N ARG A 156 -26.39 3.46 -1.30
CA ARG A 156 -26.49 2.36 -0.32
C ARG A 156 -26.90 1.08 -1.04
N SER A 157 -26.13 0.01 -0.86
CA SER A 157 -26.44 -1.30 -1.45
C SER A 157 -27.68 -1.90 -0.76
N ALA A 158 -28.70 -2.24 -1.52
CA ALA A 158 -29.86 -3.00 -1.03
C ALA A 158 -29.42 -4.48 -0.90
N GLY A 159 -28.91 -4.89 0.24
CA GLY A 159 -28.54 -6.30 0.43
C GLY A 159 -27.56 -6.62 1.55
N ALA A 160 -26.96 -5.65 2.20
CA ALA A 160 -26.25 -5.92 3.46
C ALA A 160 -27.27 -5.72 4.59
N ALA A 161 -27.69 -6.82 5.19
CA ALA A 161 -28.70 -6.94 6.22
C ALA A 161 -28.68 -5.80 7.26
N ALA A 162 -29.52 -4.79 7.03
CA ALA A 162 -30.02 -3.96 8.11
C ALA A 162 -31.08 -4.71 8.96
N ASP A 163 -31.42 -5.96 8.59
CA ASP A 163 -32.53 -6.76 9.15
C ASP A 163 -32.14 -8.12 9.73
N ALA A 164 -30.87 -8.37 10.06
CA ALA A 164 -30.67 -9.23 11.21
C ALA A 164 -31.02 -8.34 12.42
N PRO A 165 -32.10 -8.64 13.22
CA PRO A 165 -32.27 -7.97 14.49
C PRO A 165 -30.94 -8.13 15.20
N ALA A 166 -30.28 -7.01 15.53
CA ALA A 166 -29.07 -7.02 16.35
C ALA A 166 -29.41 -8.00 17.47
N PRO A 167 -28.63 -9.10 17.68
CA PRO A 167 -28.94 -10.07 18.71
C PRO A 167 -29.21 -9.22 19.92
N LYS A 168 -30.44 -9.27 20.46
CA LYS A 168 -30.83 -8.45 21.62
C LYS A 168 -29.68 -8.57 22.56
N PRO A 169 -29.02 -7.47 22.94
CA PRO A 169 -27.85 -7.59 23.80
C PRO A 169 -28.33 -8.48 24.94
N VAL A 170 -27.81 -9.71 24.97
CA VAL A 170 -28.03 -10.57 26.14
C VAL A 170 -27.45 -9.71 27.22
N ALA A 171 -28.36 -9.13 28.03
CA ALA A 171 -27.99 -8.21 29.08
C ALA A 171 -26.85 -8.89 29.80
N ALA A 172 -25.64 -8.37 29.64
CA ALA A 172 -24.44 -8.96 30.21
C ALA A 172 -24.68 -8.91 31.70
N ARG A 173 -25.20 -10.05 32.22
CA ARG A 173 -25.56 -10.14 33.62
C ARG A 173 -24.28 -10.00 34.40
N GLY A 174 -24.01 -8.78 34.84
CA GLY A 174 -23.11 -8.52 35.96
C GLY A 174 -21.61 -8.39 35.66
N ILE A 175 -21.13 -8.52 34.41
CA ILE A 175 -19.69 -8.38 34.12
C ILE A 175 -19.28 -6.90 34.05
N ASP A 176 -20.17 -6.01 33.61
CA ASP A 176 -19.89 -4.59 33.50
C ASP A 176 -19.83 -3.86 34.87
N ARG A 177 -20.07 -4.59 35.95
CA ARG A 177 -20.04 -4.04 37.32
C ARG A 177 -18.86 -4.50 38.15
N LEU A 178 -17.93 -5.27 37.58
CA LEU A 178 -16.68 -5.57 38.28
C LEU A 178 -15.88 -4.27 38.39
N PRO A 179 -15.38 -3.94 39.60
CA PRO A 179 -14.53 -2.77 39.78
C PRO A 179 -13.35 -2.87 38.83
N ARG A 180 -12.98 -1.75 38.19
CA ARG A 180 -11.74 -1.69 37.41
C ARG A 180 -10.58 -2.03 38.34
N THR A 181 -9.75 -2.98 37.92
CA THR A 181 -8.53 -3.35 38.63
C THR A 181 -7.39 -2.45 38.19
N ALA A 182 -6.41 -2.23 39.06
CA ALA A 182 -5.30 -1.32 38.80
C ALA A 182 -4.52 -1.69 37.51
N ALA A 183 -4.25 -2.98 37.32
CA ALA A 183 -3.57 -3.49 36.13
C ALA A 183 -4.05 -4.90 35.79
N PRO A 184 -3.95 -5.37 34.51
CA PRO A 184 -4.13 -6.76 34.17
C PRO A 184 -2.99 -7.60 34.78
N PHE A 185 -3.26 -8.87 35.03
CA PHE A 185 -2.30 -9.78 35.64
C PHE A 185 -1.04 -9.97 34.78
N THR A 186 -1.19 -9.97 33.46
CA THR A 186 -0.11 -10.19 32.49
C THR A 186 -0.30 -9.36 31.23
N MET A 187 0.78 -9.20 30.45
CA MET A 187 0.73 -8.69 29.08
C MET A 187 -0.20 -9.58 28.23
N PRO A 188 -1.27 -9.02 27.63
CA PRO A 188 -2.23 -9.82 26.86
C PRO A 188 -1.70 -10.27 25.50
N PHE A 189 -0.62 -9.66 25.01
CA PHE A 189 -0.04 -9.99 23.72
C PHE A 189 1.04 -11.07 23.82
N THR A 190 0.96 -12.06 22.92
CA THR A 190 2.16 -12.78 22.51
C THR A 190 2.80 -12.01 21.38
N VAL A 191 4.12 -11.84 21.43
CA VAL A 191 4.87 -11.03 20.49
C VAL A 191 6.03 -11.83 19.93
N ARG A 192 6.15 -11.84 18.61
CA ARG A 192 7.28 -12.49 17.93
C ARG A 192 7.74 -11.68 16.74
N VAL A 193 9.02 -11.74 16.43
CA VAL A 193 9.55 -11.21 15.18
C VAL A 193 9.20 -12.18 14.06
N HIS A 194 8.57 -11.68 13.00
CA HIS A 194 8.26 -12.47 11.82
C HIS A 194 9.51 -12.63 10.96
N GLY A 195 9.94 -13.87 10.73
CA GLY A 195 11.21 -14.15 10.05
C GLY A 195 12.43 -13.67 10.85
N ARG A 196 13.33 -12.98 10.20
CA ARG A 196 14.52 -12.36 10.81
C ARG A 196 14.61 -10.90 10.43
N PRO A 197 15.02 -10.00 11.34
CA PRO A 197 15.37 -8.63 10.98
C PRO A 197 16.50 -8.62 9.97
N ASN A 198 16.32 -7.94 8.85
CA ASN A 198 17.26 -7.87 7.74
C ASN A 198 17.82 -6.46 7.57
N VAL A 199 19.04 -6.36 7.04
CA VAL A 199 19.69 -5.09 6.72
C VAL A 199 19.62 -4.84 5.22
N LEU A 200 18.86 -3.82 4.82
CA LEU A 200 18.80 -3.30 3.45
C LEU A 200 19.78 -2.13 3.32
N ARG A 201 20.46 -2.00 2.17
CA ARG A 201 21.31 -0.86 1.81
C ARG A 201 20.68 -0.06 0.68
N GLY A 202 20.57 1.24 0.87
CA GLY A 202 20.06 2.19 -0.12
C GLY A 202 20.29 3.64 0.31
N HIS A 203 20.42 4.56 -0.63
CA HIS A 203 20.63 5.99 -0.40
C HIS A 203 21.78 6.32 0.58
N GLY A 204 22.89 5.57 0.47
CA GLY A 204 24.04 5.75 1.33
C GLY A 204 23.82 5.34 2.79
N ALA A 205 22.71 4.71 3.10
CA ALA A 205 22.32 4.30 4.45
C ALA A 205 22.06 2.80 4.55
N SER A 206 21.94 2.32 5.78
CA SER A 206 21.43 0.98 6.09
C SER A 206 20.07 1.10 6.75
N TYR A 207 19.18 0.20 6.43
CA TYR A 207 17.83 0.13 7.00
C TYR A 207 17.65 -1.23 7.64
N LEU A 208 17.27 -1.24 8.92
CA LEU A 208 16.83 -2.46 9.60
C LEU A 208 15.34 -2.64 9.31
N VAL A 209 15.02 -3.72 8.62
CA VAL A 209 13.67 -3.99 8.08
C VAL A 209 13.18 -5.33 8.61
N TYR A 210 12.03 -5.31 9.28
CA TYR A 210 11.38 -6.53 9.80
C TYR A 210 9.97 -6.23 10.28
N GLU A 211 9.22 -7.28 10.60
CA GLU A 211 7.87 -7.21 11.11
C GLU A 211 7.80 -7.84 12.50
N LEU A 212 6.96 -7.25 13.34
CA LEU A 212 6.65 -7.74 14.68
C LEU A 212 5.18 -8.17 14.71
N GLU A 213 4.93 -9.46 14.90
CA GLU A 213 3.59 -9.98 15.05
C GLU A 213 3.14 -9.86 16.50
N LEU A 214 1.97 -9.25 16.68
CA LEU A 214 1.28 -9.08 17.94
C LEU A 214 0.00 -9.91 17.91
N VAL A 215 -0.15 -10.91 18.76
CA VAL A 215 -1.40 -11.65 18.90
C VAL A 215 -1.99 -11.33 20.26
N ASN A 216 -3.15 -10.68 20.28
CA ASN A 216 -3.88 -10.48 21.52
C ASN A 216 -4.50 -11.81 21.96
N ALA A 217 -3.80 -12.54 22.82
CA ALA A 217 -4.26 -13.82 23.36
C ALA A 217 -5.30 -13.65 24.49
N GLY A 218 -5.58 -12.42 24.89
CA GLY A 218 -6.59 -12.08 25.87
C GLY A 218 -8.02 -12.17 25.30
N ARG A 219 -9.00 -12.12 26.19
CA ARG A 219 -10.42 -12.05 25.83
C ARG A 219 -10.93 -10.63 25.65
N ARG A 220 -10.15 -9.64 26.04
CA ARG A 220 -10.48 -8.22 26.01
C ARG A 220 -9.70 -7.54 24.91
N ASP A 221 -10.25 -6.48 24.40
CA ASP A 221 -9.54 -5.63 23.48
C ASP A 221 -8.42 -4.89 24.21
N ALA A 222 -7.33 -4.67 23.52
CA ALA A 222 -6.18 -3.96 24.03
C ALA A 222 -5.68 -2.95 23.01
N THR A 223 -5.33 -1.75 23.49
CA THR A 223 -4.77 -0.66 22.67
C THR A 223 -3.28 -0.61 22.88
N VAL A 224 -2.50 -0.69 21.82
CA VAL A 224 -1.06 -0.46 21.86
C VAL A 224 -0.82 1.04 22.03
N LEU A 225 -0.20 1.42 23.14
CA LEU A 225 0.09 2.83 23.48
C LEU A 225 1.45 3.26 22.94
N SER A 226 2.45 2.37 23.04
CA SER A 226 3.79 2.63 22.54
C SER A 226 4.52 1.33 22.20
N LEU A 227 5.44 1.43 21.26
CA LEU A 227 6.43 0.41 20.93
C LEU A 227 7.81 1.04 20.86
N ASP A 228 8.74 0.57 21.71
CA ASP A 228 10.15 0.89 21.62
C ASP A 228 10.91 -0.25 20.93
N VAL A 229 11.81 0.09 20.04
CA VAL A 229 12.86 -0.82 19.55
C VAL A 229 14.14 -0.49 20.32
N ILE A 230 14.72 -1.49 20.97
CA ILE A 230 15.83 -1.29 21.90
C ILE A 230 17.01 -2.16 21.46
N ALA A 231 18.23 -1.61 21.55
CA ALA A 231 19.47 -2.38 21.43
C ALA A 231 20.51 -1.82 22.41
N ARG A 232 21.20 -2.72 23.11
CA ARG A 232 22.25 -2.34 24.08
C ARG A 232 21.80 -1.25 25.07
N ASN A 233 20.61 -1.40 25.64
CA ASN A 233 19.99 -0.46 26.57
C ASN A 233 19.73 0.95 26.00
N ARG A 234 19.72 1.10 24.66
CA ARG A 234 19.41 2.34 23.98
C ARG A 234 18.18 2.17 23.12
N THR A 235 17.22 3.06 23.23
CA THR A 235 16.06 3.14 22.36
C THR A 235 16.49 3.62 20.98
N LEU A 236 16.25 2.80 19.95
CA LEU A 236 16.55 3.09 18.56
C LEU A 236 15.36 3.78 17.88
N ALA A 237 14.15 3.38 18.27
CA ALA A 237 12.90 3.97 17.79
C ALA A 237 11.87 3.94 18.91
N HIS A 238 11.02 4.97 18.96
CA HIS A 238 9.87 5.10 19.85
C HIS A 238 8.66 5.43 18.99
N LEU A 239 7.71 4.51 18.88
CA LEU A 239 6.49 4.65 18.08
C LEU A 239 5.31 4.87 19.00
N THR A 240 4.58 5.95 18.78
CA THR A 240 3.33 6.32 19.48
C THR A 240 2.39 7.03 18.52
N GLY A 241 1.10 7.11 18.86
CA GLY A 241 0.10 7.83 18.06
C GLY A 241 0.14 7.47 16.59
N THR A 242 0.09 8.45 15.71
CA THR A 242 0.05 8.25 14.26
C THR A 242 1.21 7.42 13.71
N ALA A 243 2.43 7.59 14.25
CA ALA A 243 3.58 6.80 13.78
C ALA A 243 3.42 5.30 14.07
N LEU A 244 2.81 4.97 15.21
CA LEU A 244 2.48 3.59 15.56
C LEU A 244 1.30 3.07 14.72
N GLU A 245 0.26 3.86 14.54
CA GLU A 245 -0.91 3.50 13.74
C GLU A 245 -0.52 3.25 12.26
N ASP A 246 0.34 4.08 11.68
CA ASP A 246 0.84 3.91 10.32
C ASP A 246 1.72 2.65 10.16
N ALA A 247 2.40 2.25 11.22
CA ALA A 247 3.24 1.05 11.25
C ALA A 247 2.45 -0.24 11.53
N LEU A 248 1.22 -0.15 12.07
CA LEU A 248 0.47 -1.29 12.56
C LEU A 248 -0.67 -1.65 11.62
N GLU A 249 -0.78 -2.94 11.29
CA GLU A 249 -1.81 -3.48 10.40
C GLU A 249 -2.39 -4.77 10.99
N GLN A 250 -3.72 -4.89 10.96
CA GLN A 250 -4.38 -6.08 11.50
C GLN A 250 -4.44 -7.18 10.44
N THR A 251 -3.98 -8.38 10.76
CA THR A 251 -4.01 -9.50 9.83
C THR A 251 -5.44 -10.03 9.62
N GLY A 252 -5.86 -10.13 8.35
CA GLY A 252 -7.16 -10.69 7.98
C GLY A 252 -8.38 -9.83 8.32
N ARG A 253 -8.19 -8.59 8.72
CA ARG A 253 -9.22 -7.55 8.87
C ARG A 253 -8.69 -6.22 8.39
N ASP A 254 -9.59 -5.40 7.89
CA ASP A 254 -9.24 -4.25 7.07
C ASP A 254 -9.03 -2.96 7.86
N THR A 255 -9.21 -2.98 9.18
CA THR A 255 -9.17 -1.74 9.96
C THR A 255 -8.71 -1.95 11.39
N LEU A 256 -7.56 -1.37 11.72
CA LEU A 256 -7.21 -1.00 13.09
C LEU A 256 -7.56 0.47 13.29
N VAL A 257 -8.32 0.73 14.33
CA VAL A 257 -8.57 2.10 14.76
C VAL A 257 -7.79 2.34 16.04
N ASN A 258 -6.98 3.40 16.04
CA ASN A 258 -6.24 3.86 17.21
C ASN A 258 -5.35 2.76 17.84
N ALA A 259 -4.69 1.94 17.02
CA ALA A 259 -3.85 0.82 17.45
C ALA A 259 -4.55 -0.17 18.41
N ARG A 260 -5.89 -0.27 18.34
CA ARG A 260 -6.70 -1.18 19.14
C ARG A 260 -6.77 -2.55 18.47
N VAL A 261 -6.34 -3.59 19.17
CA VAL A 261 -6.34 -4.97 18.72
C VAL A 261 -7.37 -5.77 19.53
N PRO A 262 -8.44 -6.26 18.91
CA PRO A 262 -9.45 -7.06 19.60
C PRO A 262 -8.90 -8.36 20.20
N GLY A 263 -9.57 -8.87 21.22
CA GLY A 263 -9.25 -10.16 21.81
C GLY A 263 -9.31 -11.30 20.78
N GLY A 264 -8.30 -12.15 20.75
CA GLY A 264 -8.14 -13.26 19.80
C GLY A 264 -7.66 -12.85 18.40
N VAL A 265 -7.28 -11.60 18.19
CA VAL A 265 -6.86 -11.06 16.88
C VAL A 265 -5.36 -10.84 16.82
N ALA A 266 -4.77 -11.08 15.64
CA ALA A 266 -3.38 -10.77 15.33
C ALA A 266 -3.24 -9.43 14.60
N ALA A 267 -2.14 -8.74 14.86
CA ALA A 267 -1.72 -7.54 14.17
C ALA A 267 -0.23 -7.61 13.84
N MET A 268 0.20 -6.87 12.82
CA MET A 268 1.58 -6.80 12.38
C MET A 268 2.08 -5.36 12.51
N VAL A 269 3.25 -5.16 13.11
CA VAL A 269 3.94 -3.87 13.10
C VAL A 269 5.09 -3.93 12.12
N PHE A 270 5.08 -3.04 11.13
CA PHE A 270 6.11 -2.92 10.11
C PHE A 270 7.18 -1.93 10.55
N LEU A 271 8.40 -2.40 10.78
CA LEU A 271 9.50 -1.63 11.32
C LEU A 271 10.56 -1.34 10.25
N TRP A 272 10.94 -0.06 10.15
CA TRP A 272 11.88 0.47 9.17
C TRP A 272 12.78 1.51 9.84
N LEU A 273 13.97 1.09 10.30
CA LEU A 273 14.88 1.93 11.05
C LEU A 273 16.10 2.29 10.20
N ARG A 274 16.36 3.58 10.02
CA ARG A 274 17.50 4.09 9.25
C ARG A 274 18.74 4.26 10.14
N PHE A 275 19.88 3.85 9.61
CA PHE A 275 21.22 4.06 10.17
C PHE A 275 22.12 4.69 9.10
N ASP A 276 22.66 5.87 9.38
CA ASP A 276 23.53 6.58 8.44
C ASP A 276 24.90 5.90 8.30
N LYS A 277 25.33 5.15 9.32
CA LYS A 277 26.56 4.36 9.29
C LYS A 277 26.26 2.88 9.47
N PRO A 278 26.76 1.99 8.60
CA PRO A 278 26.56 0.55 8.75
C PRO A 278 27.03 -0.01 10.10
N ALA A 279 28.06 0.60 10.70
CA ALA A 279 28.59 0.18 12.00
C ALA A 279 27.62 0.45 13.18
N ASP A 280 26.63 1.31 12.97
CA ASP A 280 25.62 1.65 14.01
C ASP A 280 24.47 0.62 14.05
N VAL A 281 24.36 -0.24 13.04
CA VAL A 281 23.37 -1.33 13.02
C VAL A 281 23.72 -2.32 14.14
N PRO A 282 22.80 -2.59 15.08
CA PRO A 282 23.06 -3.50 16.19
C PRO A 282 23.11 -4.96 15.71
N ARG A 283 23.56 -5.87 16.57
CA ARG A 283 23.54 -7.32 16.30
C ARG A 283 22.22 -7.99 16.67
N SER A 284 21.49 -7.40 17.60
CA SER A 284 20.16 -7.86 18.03
C SER A 284 19.34 -6.66 18.47
N VAL A 285 18.03 -6.82 18.47
CA VAL A 285 17.04 -5.89 19.00
C VAL A 285 16.12 -6.62 19.98
N THR A 286 15.59 -5.88 20.95
CA THR A 286 14.45 -6.27 21.78
C THR A 286 13.39 -5.17 21.72
N HIS A 287 12.19 -5.45 22.21
CA HIS A 287 11.06 -4.54 22.09
C HIS A 287 10.44 -4.32 23.45
N ARG A 288 10.10 -3.04 23.74
CA ARG A 288 9.27 -2.70 24.90
C ARG A 288 7.90 -2.26 24.39
N LEU A 289 6.88 -3.02 24.78
CA LEU A 289 5.49 -2.78 24.39
C LEU A 289 4.72 -2.28 25.61
N SER A 290 4.01 -1.16 25.47
CA SER A 290 3.07 -0.64 26.46
C SER A 290 1.66 -0.70 25.90
N VAL A 291 0.72 -1.26 26.68
CA VAL A 291 -0.67 -1.46 26.23
C VAL A 291 -1.66 -1.09 27.33
N SER A 292 -2.80 -0.52 26.91
CA SER A 292 -4.00 -0.39 27.73
C SER A 292 -4.95 -1.53 27.41
N VAL A 293 -5.51 -2.16 28.43
CA VAL A 293 -6.48 -3.25 28.28
C VAL A 293 -7.84 -2.77 28.80
N ASP A 294 -8.90 -3.07 28.07
CA ASP A 294 -10.26 -2.66 28.45
C ASP A 294 -10.62 -3.13 29.86
N ASN A 295 -11.24 -2.22 30.62
CA ASN A 295 -11.64 -2.39 32.02
C ASN A 295 -10.49 -2.46 33.04
N PHE A 296 -9.26 -2.08 32.64
CA PHE A 296 -8.16 -1.81 33.55
C PHE A 296 -7.79 -0.33 33.54
N THR A 297 -7.29 0.17 34.66
CA THR A 297 -6.93 1.60 34.80
C THR A 297 -5.47 1.85 34.44
N GLU A 298 -4.59 0.90 34.71
CA GLU A 298 -3.17 1.03 34.49
C GLU A 298 -2.72 0.26 33.25
N PRO A 299 -1.83 0.86 32.44
CA PRO A 299 -1.23 0.17 31.32
C PRO A 299 -0.25 -0.92 31.79
N VAL A 300 -0.05 -1.92 30.95
CA VAL A 300 0.97 -2.96 31.11
C VAL A 300 2.12 -2.69 30.17
N THR A 301 3.34 -2.76 30.68
CA THR A 301 4.55 -2.61 29.88
C THR A 301 5.45 -3.83 30.07
N SER A 302 5.97 -4.39 28.97
CA SER A 302 6.89 -5.53 29.00
C SER A 302 7.95 -5.41 27.92
N GLU A 303 9.15 -5.92 28.23
CA GLU A 303 10.21 -6.16 27.24
C GLU A 303 10.10 -7.59 26.73
N LEU A 304 10.16 -7.76 25.38
CA LEU A 304 9.88 -9.05 24.75
C LEU A 304 10.44 -9.09 23.32
N ALA A 305 10.37 -10.30 22.73
CA ALA A 305 10.71 -10.57 21.33
C ALA A 305 12.14 -10.13 20.95
N GLU A 306 13.13 -10.62 21.70
CA GLU A 306 14.52 -10.45 21.28
C GLU A 306 14.79 -11.20 19.96
N ALA A 307 15.48 -10.54 19.02
CA ALA A 307 15.85 -11.13 17.74
C ALA A 307 17.24 -10.71 17.29
N ALA A 308 18.01 -11.70 16.83
CA ALA A 308 19.27 -11.46 16.13
C ALA A 308 19.03 -10.92 14.72
N ILE A 309 19.84 -9.95 14.32
CA ILE A 309 19.79 -9.34 13.00
C ILE A 309 20.59 -10.16 12.01
N GLU A 310 20.03 -10.41 10.84
CA GLU A 310 20.70 -11.09 9.73
C GLU A 310 21.19 -10.08 8.70
N GLU A 311 22.48 -10.10 8.38
CA GLU A 311 23.03 -9.37 7.25
C GLU A 311 23.15 -10.31 6.04
N VAL A 312 22.20 -10.21 5.11
CA VAL A 312 22.25 -10.95 3.84
C VAL A 312 23.21 -10.23 2.89
N ARG A 313 24.29 -10.92 2.50
CA ARG A 313 25.28 -10.39 1.56
C ARG A 313 25.05 -10.98 0.18
N LEU A 314 24.10 -10.42 -0.55
CA LEU A 314 23.71 -10.88 -1.87
C LEU A 314 23.84 -9.73 -2.88
N ALA A 315 24.83 -9.84 -3.77
CA ALA A 315 25.08 -8.86 -4.82
C ALA A 315 24.80 -9.49 -6.20
N VAL A 316 23.87 -8.92 -6.94
CA VAL A 316 23.45 -9.37 -8.27
C VAL A 316 23.58 -8.24 -9.29
N ASP A 317 23.44 -8.54 -10.58
CA ASP A 317 23.31 -7.52 -11.61
C ASP A 317 21.83 -7.15 -11.81
N PRO A 318 21.52 -6.02 -12.43
CA PRO A 318 20.14 -5.62 -12.70
C PRO A 318 19.41 -6.61 -13.62
N PRO A 319 18.06 -6.76 -13.47
CA PRO A 319 17.24 -7.66 -14.28
C PRO A 319 16.86 -7.06 -15.65
N LEU A 320 17.25 -5.82 -15.91
CA LEU A 320 16.91 -5.02 -17.08
C LEU A 320 18.13 -4.25 -17.58
N ARG A 321 18.04 -3.71 -18.81
CA ARG A 321 19.09 -2.88 -19.41
C ARG A 321 18.59 -1.49 -19.75
N GLY A 322 19.52 -0.55 -19.89
CA GLY A 322 19.21 0.84 -20.24
C GLY A 322 18.36 1.54 -19.20
N GLY A 323 17.36 2.24 -19.63
CA GLY A 323 16.42 3.01 -18.79
C GLY A 323 15.92 4.24 -19.53
N PRO A 324 15.36 5.20 -18.80
CA PRO A 324 15.19 5.26 -17.34
C PRO A 324 14.10 4.34 -16.81
N TRP A 325 14.38 3.66 -15.68
CA TRP A 325 13.46 2.77 -15.01
C TRP A 325 13.05 3.34 -13.65
N PHE A 326 11.75 3.48 -13.45
CA PHE A 326 11.16 3.89 -12.17
C PHE A 326 10.99 2.66 -11.26
N ALA A 327 11.47 2.75 -10.03
CA ALA A 327 11.29 1.73 -9.00
C ALA A 327 9.95 1.93 -8.28
N GLY A 328 8.86 1.46 -8.93
CA GLY A 328 7.53 1.45 -8.34
C GLY A 328 7.38 0.34 -7.30
N ASN A 329 6.51 0.54 -6.32
CA ASN A 329 6.30 -0.39 -5.19
C ASN A 329 7.61 -0.92 -4.58
N GLY A 330 8.70 -0.19 -4.76
CA GLY A 330 10.03 -0.55 -4.28
C GLY A 330 10.12 -0.61 -2.76
N PRO A 331 11.28 -1.02 -2.22
CA PRO A 331 11.45 -1.13 -0.77
C PRO A 331 11.21 0.19 -0.04
N ASP A 332 10.22 0.16 0.85
CA ASP A 332 9.81 1.25 1.74
C ASP A 332 8.87 0.69 2.82
N ASN A 333 8.69 1.41 3.93
CA ASN A 333 7.76 0.97 4.98
C ASN A 333 6.29 0.98 4.53
N THR A 334 5.95 1.79 3.53
CA THR A 334 4.60 1.94 2.98
C THR A 334 4.35 1.09 1.73
N SER A 335 5.37 0.36 1.25
CA SER A 335 5.27 -0.45 0.04
C SER A 335 4.18 -1.51 0.15
N ALA A 336 3.30 -1.55 -0.85
CA ALA A 336 2.26 -2.58 -0.94
C ALA A 336 2.86 -4.00 -0.97
N HIS A 337 3.99 -4.20 -1.65
CA HIS A 337 4.68 -5.49 -1.68
C HIS A 337 5.08 -6.00 -0.29
N ARG A 338 5.57 -5.11 0.57
CA ARG A 338 5.96 -5.47 1.92
C ARG A 338 4.77 -5.85 2.80
N ARG A 339 3.59 -5.29 2.51
CA ARG A 339 2.36 -5.49 3.28
C ARG A 339 1.50 -6.65 2.78
N VAL A 340 1.96 -7.36 1.75
CA VAL A 340 1.31 -8.60 1.30
C VAL A 340 1.77 -9.77 2.16
N PHE A 341 0.85 -10.22 2.99
CA PHE A 341 1.02 -11.35 3.90
C PHE A 341 0.24 -12.55 3.37
N VAL A 342 0.95 -13.61 2.94
CA VAL A 342 0.31 -14.74 2.24
C VAL A 342 0.34 -15.99 3.11
N PRO A 343 -0.83 -16.46 3.62
CA PRO A 343 -0.90 -17.69 4.40
C PRO A 343 -0.90 -18.91 3.45
N ILE A 344 0.20 -19.65 3.43
CA ILE A 344 0.35 -20.86 2.61
C ILE A 344 0.99 -21.96 3.46
N GLY A 345 0.40 -23.16 3.48
CA GLY A 345 0.95 -24.33 4.14
C GLY A 345 1.08 -24.17 5.68
N GLY A 346 0.18 -23.40 6.30
CA GLY A 346 0.19 -23.14 7.75
C GLY A 346 1.23 -22.11 8.20
N ASN A 347 1.96 -21.50 7.28
CA ASN A 347 2.87 -20.39 7.53
C ASN A 347 2.38 -19.14 6.80
N ALA A 348 2.71 -18.00 7.35
CA ALA A 348 2.49 -16.73 6.68
C ALA A 348 3.82 -16.25 6.09
N TRP A 349 3.79 -15.72 4.86
CA TRP A 349 4.97 -15.39 4.10
C TRP A 349 4.93 -13.93 3.63
N ILE A 350 6.07 -13.25 3.66
CA ILE A 350 6.26 -11.92 3.04
C ILE A 350 7.33 -12.05 1.95
N GLY A 351 7.02 -12.80 0.90
CA GLY A 351 7.96 -13.09 -0.19
C GLY A 351 8.42 -11.83 -0.93
N GLN A 352 7.55 -10.84 -1.02
CA GLN A 352 7.76 -9.61 -1.78
C GLN A 352 8.31 -8.44 -0.93
N ARG A 353 8.83 -8.68 0.29
CA ARG A 353 9.31 -7.64 1.22
C ARG A 353 10.25 -6.62 0.59
N PHE A 354 11.08 -7.02 -0.37
CA PHE A 354 12.06 -6.17 -1.06
C PHE A 354 11.84 -6.16 -2.58
N ALA A 355 10.62 -6.44 -3.03
CA ALA A 355 10.29 -6.44 -4.45
C ALA A 355 10.27 -5.03 -5.03
N ILE A 356 10.51 -4.95 -6.33
CA ILE A 356 10.43 -3.72 -7.13
C ILE A 356 9.63 -4.00 -8.39
N ASP A 357 8.69 -3.10 -8.71
CA ASP A 357 8.02 -3.02 -10.00
C ASP A 357 8.74 -2.00 -10.88
N PHE A 358 9.47 -2.47 -11.87
CA PHE A 358 10.20 -1.60 -12.77
C PHE A 358 9.32 -1.16 -13.95
N MET A 359 9.05 0.15 -14.01
CA MET A 359 8.36 0.81 -15.12
C MET A 359 9.31 1.71 -15.87
N ARG A 360 9.35 1.59 -17.21
CA ARG A 360 10.23 2.41 -18.04
C ARG A 360 9.55 3.72 -18.39
N PHE A 361 10.33 4.81 -18.33
CA PHE A 361 9.93 6.08 -18.88
C PHE A 361 10.50 6.26 -20.31
N ASP A 362 9.81 7.04 -21.12
CA ASP A 362 10.34 7.51 -22.39
C ASP A 362 11.36 8.65 -22.19
N GLN A 363 11.88 9.19 -23.29
CA GLN A 363 12.84 10.30 -23.25
C GLN A 363 12.27 11.58 -22.65
N GLN A 364 10.95 11.75 -22.65
CA GLN A 364 10.24 12.88 -22.08
C GLN A 364 9.80 12.62 -20.61
N GLY A 365 10.14 11.48 -20.04
CA GLY A 365 9.78 11.10 -18.66
C GLY A 365 8.35 10.58 -18.50
N ARG A 366 7.69 10.18 -19.59
CA ARG A 366 6.34 9.63 -19.55
C ARG A 366 6.37 8.12 -19.39
N ALA A 367 5.55 7.59 -18.48
CA ALA A 367 5.35 6.16 -18.30
C ALA A 367 4.38 5.55 -19.31
N GLN A 368 3.65 6.40 -20.04
CA GLN A 368 2.60 6.07 -20.99
C GLN A 368 2.65 7.01 -22.19
N ILE A 369 2.41 6.50 -23.37
CA ILE A 369 2.32 7.23 -24.64
C ILE A 369 0.91 7.02 -25.21
N GLY A 370 0.29 8.04 -25.77
CA GLY A 370 -1.08 7.94 -26.28
C GLY A 370 -2.13 7.83 -25.16
N ASP A 371 -3.21 7.10 -25.40
CA ASP A 371 -4.35 6.96 -24.49
C ASP A 371 -4.16 5.87 -23.42
N GLY A 372 -3.06 5.09 -23.49
CA GLY A 372 -2.72 4.04 -22.54
C GLY A 372 -3.66 2.84 -22.51
N THR A 373 -4.48 2.67 -23.55
CA THR A 373 -5.44 1.57 -23.63
C THR A 373 -4.84 0.25 -24.11
N ARG A 374 -3.60 0.29 -24.63
CA ARG A 374 -2.88 -0.89 -25.15
C ARG A 374 -1.55 -1.07 -24.40
N ASN A 375 -1.11 -2.30 -24.25
CA ASN A 375 0.18 -2.59 -23.63
C ASN A 375 1.35 -1.91 -24.36
N GLN A 376 1.26 -1.76 -25.68
CA GLN A 376 2.26 -1.10 -26.53
C GLN A 376 2.36 0.42 -26.30
N ASP A 377 1.39 1.02 -25.63
CA ASP A 377 1.42 2.43 -25.25
C ASP A 377 2.37 2.71 -24.06
N TYR A 378 2.96 1.66 -23.48
CA TYR A 378 3.87 1.75 -22.34
C TYR A 378 5.32 1.46 -22.76
N PRO A 379 6.27 2.37 -22.52
CA PRO A 379 7.69 2.16 -22.84
C PRO A 379 8.32 0.92 -22.20
N SER A 380 7.72 0.41 -21.11
CA SER A 380 8.11 -0.83 -20.45
C SER A 380 7.86 -2.07 -21.30
N TYR A 381 6.77 -2.06 -22.09
CA TYR A 381 6.29 -3.24 -22.79
C TYR A 381 7.29 -3.78 -23.81
N GLY A 382 7.52 -5.09 -23.80
CA GLY A 382 8.41 -5.75 -24.73
C GLY A 382 9.91 -5.54 -24.48
N GLN A 383 10.31 -4.87 -23.37
CA GLN A 383 11.71 -4.73 -23.01
C GLN A 383 12.31 -6.07 -22.57
N GLU A 384 13.56 -6.29 -22.89
CA GLU A 384 14.27 -7.53 -22.51
C GLU A 384 14.45 -7.65 -21.01
N VAL A 385 14.07 -8.80 -20.46
CA VAL A 385 14.32 -9.21 -19.08
C VAL A 385 15.50 -10.17 -19.07
N VAL A 386 16.50 -9.88 -18.23
CA VAL A 386 17.77 -10.63 -18.23
C VAL A 386 18.08 -11.26 -16.87
N SER A 387 18.83 -12.37 -16.91
CA SER A 387 19.29 -13.06 -15.70
C SER A 387 20.25 -12.19 -14.89
N VAL A 388 19.97 -12.04 -13.59
CA VAL A 388 20.79 -11.24 -12.66
C VAL A 388 22.10 -11.92 -12.24
N ALA A 389 22.24 -13.23 -12.51
CA ALA A 389 23.40 -14.05 -12.14
C ALA A 389 23.55 -15.25 -13.07
N ASP A 390 24.67 -15.96 -13.00
CA ASP A 390 24.73 -17.34 -13.48
C ASP A 390 23.83 -18.20 -12.59
N ALA A 391 22.89 -18.95 -13.20
CA ALA A 391 21.81 -19.57 -12.45
C ALA A 391 21.27 -20.85 -13.13
N ARG A 392 20.40 -21.56 -12.40
CA ARG A 392 19.59 -22.66 -12.96
C ARG A 392 18.11 -22.28 -12.92
N VAL A 393 17.40 -22.53 -14.01
CA VAL A 393 15.94 -22.30 -14.10
C VAL A 393 15.22 -23.32 -13.21
N LEU A 394 14.48 -22.84 -12.20
CA LEU A 394 13.68 -23.66 -11.29
C LEU A 394 12.25 -23.84 -11.78
N SER A 395 11.62 -22.78 -12.23
CA SER A 395 10.25 -22.83 -12.75
C SER A 395 10.05 -21.84 -13.88
N VAL A 396 9.10 -22.16 -14.74
CA VAL A 396 8.62 -21.35 -15.85
C VAL A 396 7.12 -21.49 -15.92
N LEU A 397 6.42 -20.38 -16.07
CA LEU A 397 5.02 -20.35 -16.52
C LEU A 397 4.95 -19.39 -17.70
N ASP A 398 4.38 -19.87 -18.82
CA ASP A 398 4.17 -19.07 -20.02
C ASP A 398 2.79 -19.38 -20.62
N GLY A 399 2.23 -18.45 -21.41
CA GLY A 399 0.92 -18.61 -22.05
C GLY A 399 -0.26 -18.04 -21.22
N VAL A 400 -0.03 -17.42 -20.07
CA VAL A 400 -1.07 -16.66 -19.35
C VAL A 400 -1.40 -15.41 -20.16
N ALA A 401 -2.68 -15.20 -20.47
CA ALA A 401 -3.14 -14.06 -21.25
C ALA A 401 -2.82 -12.72 -20.56
N GLU A 402 -2.49 -11.72 -21.38
CA GLU A 402 -2.22 -10.36 -20.88
C GLU A 402 -3.50 -9.60 -20.54
N ASN A 403 -3.38 -8.76 -19.55
CA ASN A 403 -4.39 -7.77 -19.22
C ASN A 403 -4.36 -6.62 -20.25
N VAL A 404 -5.49 -5.96 -20.40
CA VAL A 404 -5.60 -4.68 -21.09
C VAL A 404 -5.48 -3.59 -20.02
N PRO A 405 -4.54 -2.62 -20.18
CA PRO A 405 -4.37 -1.54 -19.20
C PRO A 405 -5.70 -0.83 -18.90
N GLY A 406 -5.95 -0.52 -17.64
CA GLY A 406 -7.20 0.10 -17.20
C GLY A 406 -8.45 -0.77 -17.24
N LYS A 407 -8.34 -2.04 -17.67
CA LYS A 407 -9.41 -3.05 -17.60
C LYS A 407 -9.16 -4.02 -16.44
N GLY A 408 -10.13 -4.90 -16.19
CA GLY A 408 -9.98 -6.00 -15.23
C GLY A 408 -8.89 -7.02 -15.64
N ARG A 409 -8.68 -8.02 -14.81
CA ARG A 409 -7.72 -9.10 -15.09
C ARG A 409 -8.25 -10.04 -16.18
N ALA A 410 -7.37 -10.41 -17.13
CA ALA A 410 -7.71 -11.31 -18.23
C ALA A 410 -7.97 -12.75 -17.76
N VAL A 411 -7.42 -13.14 -16.63
CA VAL A 411 -7.60 -14.45 -16.00
C VAL A 411 -7.94 -14.30 -14.52
N PRO A 412 -8.64 -15.26 -13.90
CA PRO A 412 -8.84 -15.27 -12.45
C PRO A 412 -7.50 -15.27 -11.72
N ILE A 413 -7.37 -14.45 -10.68
CA ILE A 413 -6.15 -14.38 -9.86
C ILE A 413 -6.20 -15.47 -8.79
N THR A 414 -5.28 -16.41 -8.90
CA THR A 414 -5.08 -17.54 -8.00
C THR A 414 -3.61 -17.62 -7.62
N LEU A 415 -3.24 -18.51 -6.71
CA LEU A 415 -1.82 -18.76 -6.39
C LEU A 415 -0.98 -19.15 -7.63
N ALA A 416 -1.60 -19.80 -8.62
CA ALA A 416 -0.93 -20.19 -9.85
C ALA A 416 -0.80 -19.06 -10.88
N THR A 417 -1.75 -18.12 -10.91
CA THR A 417 -1.83 -17.09 -11.96
C THR A 417 -1.43 -15.69 -11.50
N ALA A 418 -1.27 -15.48 -10.19
CA ALA A 418 -0.96 -14.16 -9.63
C ALA A 418 0.30 -13.52 -10.23
N ALA A 419 1.35 -14.31 -10.44
CA ALA A 419 2.60 -13.83 -11.04
C ALA A 419 2.53 -13.70 -12.58
N GLY A 420 1.44 -14.15 -13.21
CA GLY A 420 1.36 -14.21 -14.67
C GLY A 420 2.43 -15.11 -15.28
N ASN A 421 2.90 -14.78 -16.48
CA ASN A 421 4.05 -15.44 -17.08
C ASN A 421 5.31 -15.09 -16.28
N GLN A 422 6.10 -16.10 -15.92
CA GLN A 422 7.19 -15.93 -14.97
C GLN A 422 8.36 -16.88 -15.23
N VAL A 423 9.53 -16.47 -14.76
CA VAL A 423 10.72 -17.31 -14.63
C VAL A 423 11.23 -17.21 -13.21
N SER A 424 11.62 -18.32 -12.60
CA SER A 424 12.36 -18.32 -11.35
C SER A 424 13.71 -19.01 -11.50
N LEU A 425 14.74 -18.43 -10.91
CA LEU A 425 16.13 -18.86 -11.03
C LEU A 425 16.73 -19.18 -9.67
N ASP A 426 17.30 -20.38 -9.52
CA ASP A 426 18.21 -20.68 -8.41
C ASP A 426 19.55 -19.98 -8.69
N ILE A 427 19.83 -18.96 -7.91
CA ILE A 427 21.07 -18.16 -7.99
C ILE A 427 22.14 -18.62 -6.99
N GLY A 428 21.91 -19.77 -6.34
CA GLY A 428 22.80 -20.33 -5.31
C GLY A 428 22.51 -19.79 -3.90
N GLY A 429 23.14 -20.43 -2.90
CA GLY A 429 23.02 -20.00 -1.51
C GLY A 429 21.62 -20.16 -0.89
N GLY A 430 20.72 -20.89 -1.52
CA GLY A 430 19.31 -21.02 -1.09
C GLY A 430 18.43 -19.84 -1.49
N PHE A 431 18.90 -19.01 -2.42
CA PHE A 431 18.20 -17.84 -2.93
C PHE A 431 17.60 -18.09 -4.31
N THR A 432 16.39 -17.61 -4.52
CA THR A 432 15.69 -17.67 -5.80
C THR A 432 15.36 -16.24 -6.26
N ALA A 433 15.72 -15.93 -7.51
CA ALA A 433 15.33 -14.70 -8.18
C ALA A 433 14.06 -14.94 -8.99
N PHE A 434 13.02 -14.08 -8.78
CA PHE A 434 11.71 -14.18 -9.40
C PHE A 434 11.48 -13.01 -10.36
N TYR A 435 11.02 -13.34 -11.57
CA TYR A 435 10.68 -12.41 -12.65
C TYR A 435 9.25 -12.68 -13.06
N ALA A 436 8.36 -11.71 -12.90
CA ALA A 436 6.92 -11.90 -13.10
C ALA A 436 6.32 -10.90 -14.09
N HIS A 437 5.07 -11.15 -14.48
CA HIS A 437 4.26 -10.37 -15.41
C HIS A 437 4.82 -10.31 -16.83
N LEU A 438 5.57 -11.35 -17.25
CA LEU A 438 6.18 -11.41 -18.58
C LEU A 438 5.12 -11.49 -19.70
N GLN A 439 5.53 -11.14 -20.91
CA GLN A 439 4.71 -11.26 -22.11
C GLN A 439 4.49 -12.72 -22.48
N PRO A 440 3.26 -13.16 -22.83
CA PRO A 440 2.98 -14.53 -23.24
C PRO A 440 3.75 -14.91 -24.51
N GLY A 441 4.30 -16.12 -24.53
CA GLY A 441 5.11 -16.64 -25.63
C GLY A 441 6.50 -16.03 -25.75
N SER A 442 6.91 -15.17 -24.78
CA SER A 442 8.22 -14.52 -24.82
C SER A 442 9.30 -15.25 -24.03
N VAL A 443 8.95 -16.21 -23.19
CA VAL A 443 9.91 -16.92 -22.34
C VAL A 443 10.86 -17.77 -23.20
N ARG A 444 12.18 -17.57 -23.02
CA ARG A 444 13.25 -18.16 -23.86
C ARG A 444 14.01 -19.29 -23.17
N VAL A 445 13.53 -19.74 -22.02
CA VAL A 445 14.20 -20.76 -21.21
C VAL A 445 13.19 -21.79 -20.71
N LYS A 446 13.67 -22.96 -20.33
CA LYS A 446 12.88 -24.05 -19.76
C LYS A 446 13.46 -24.52 -18.43
N VAL A 447 12.64 -25.18 -17.63
CA VAL A 447 13.06 -25.77 -16.35
C VAL A 447 14.29 -26.65 -16.54
N GLY A 448 15.29 -26.44 -15.69
CA GLY A 448 16.55 -27.16 -15.69
C GLY A 448 17.67 -26.50 -16.50
N ASP A 449 17.37 -25.54 -17.38
CA ASP A 449 18.38 -24.82 -18.16
C ASP A 449 19.37 -24.10 -17.23
N ARG A 450 20.64 -24.00 -17.68
CA ARG A 450 21.64 -23.14 -17.08
C ARG A 450 21.72 -21.84 -17.88
N VAL A 451 21.51 -20.72 -17.20
CA VAL A 451 21.55 -19.39 -17.80
C VAL A 451 22.79 -18.65 -17.33
N LYS A 452 23.32 -17.80 -18.20
CA LYS A 452 24.40 -16.87 -17.87
C LYS A 452 23.84 -15.54 -17.41
N ARG A 453 24.54 -14.87 -16.53
CA ARG A 453 24.28 -13.47 -16.17
C ARG A 453 24.15 -12.62 -17.43
N GLY A 454 23.07 -11.80 -17.48
CA GLY A 454 22.75 -10.98 -18.64
C GLY A 454 22.07 -11.73 -19.80
N GLN A 455 21.87 -13.04 -19.72
CA GLN A 455 21.12 -13.80 -20.73
C GLN A 455 19.66 -13.41 -20.70
N VAL A 456 19.04 -13.20 -21.87
CA VAL A 456 17.61 -12.86 -21.99
C VAL A 456 16.76 -14.05 -21.58
N LEU A 457 15.81 -13.79 -20.70
CA LEU A 457 14.84 -14.76 -20.16
C LEU A 457 13.47 -14.66 -20.82
N GLY A 458 13.05 -13.45 -21.19
CA GLY A 458 11.76 -13.13 -21.77
C GLY A 458 11.61 -11.63 -21.97
N LEU A 459 10.39 -11.16 -22.15
CA LEU A 459 10.06 -9.74 -22.36
C LEU A 459 9.08 -9.25 -21.30
N VAL A 460 9.18 -7.99 -20.93
CA VAL A 460 8.23 -7.32 -20.04
C VAL A 460 6.85 -7.32 -20.66
N GLY A 461 5.85 -7.75 -19.91
CA GLY A 461 4.46 -7.85 -20.32
C GLY A 461 3.51 -7.25 -19.26
N ASN A 462 2.25 -7.72 -19.29
CA ASN A 462 1.17 -7.29 -18.39
C ASN A 462 0.26 -8.46 -18.01
N SER A 463 0.81 -9.61 -17.66
CA SER A 463 0.04 -10.83 -17.34
C SER A 463 -0.15 -11.00 -15.82
N GLY A 464 -1.16 -11.76 -15.43
CA GLY A 464 -1.44 -12.06 -14.01
C GLY A 464 -2.02 -10.87 -13.23
N ASN A 465 -1.61 -10.70 -11.96
CA ASN A 465 -2.08 -9.58 -11.11
C ASN A 465 -1.30 -8.30 -11.38
N SER A 466 -1.45 -7.77 -12.58
CA SER A 466 -0.79 -6.56 -13.07
C SER A 466 -1.81 -5.58 -13.65
N THR A 467 -1.63 -4.27 -13.46
CA THR A 467 -2.52 -3.21 -13.98
C THR A 467 -2.01 -2.56 -15.25
N GLY A 468 -0.71 -2.67 -15.51
CA GLY A 468 -0.04 -2.11 -16.67
C GLY A 468 1.35 -2.73 -16.84
N PRO A 469 1.97 -2.61 -18.03
CA PRO A 469 3.26 -3.23 -18.32
C PRO A 469 4.39 -2.80 -17.37
N HIS A 470 4.96 -3.76 -16.65
CA HIS A 470 6.13 -3.60 -15.77
C HIS A 470 6.83 -4.93 -15.54
N LEU A 471 8.06 -4.90 -15.08
CA LEU A 471 8.73 -6.07 -14.51
C LEU A 471 8.60 -6.06 -12.99
N HIS A 472 7.90 -7.04 -12.44
CA HIS A 472 8.00 -7.35 -11.02
C HIS A 472 9.22 -8.24 -10.78
N PHE A 473 10.12 -7.78 -9.90
CA PHE A 473 11.35 -8.50 -9.56
C PHE A 473 11.58 -8.53 -8.05
N HIS A 474 11.90 -9.71 -7.52
CA HIS A 474 12.41 -9.85 -6.15
C HIS A 474 13.30 -11.07 -5.99
N ILE A 475 13.99 -11.13 -4.85
CA ILE A 475 14.75 -12.31 -4.42
C ILE A 475 14.22 -12.76 -3.08
N ALA A 476 14.06 -14.07 -2.93
CA ALA A 476 13.57 -14.66 -1.69
C ALA A 476 14.34 -15.95 -1.34
N ARG A 477 14.19 -16.37 -0.10
CA ARG A 477 14.64 -17.64 0.41
C ARG A 477 13.52 -18.66 0.26
N GLY A 478 13.68 -19.63 -0.63
CA GLY A 478 12.67 -20.62 -1.01
C GLY A 478 12.38 -20.62 -2.51
N ALA A 479 11.66 -21.64 -2.99
CA ALA A 479 11.43 -21.87 -4.42
C ALA A 479 10.07 -21.37 -4.93
N SER A 480 9.19 -20.91 -4.06
CA SER A 480 7.85 -20.41 -4.42
C SER A 480 7.83 -18.89 -4.41
N ILE A 481 7.28 -18.27 -5.45
CA ILE A 481 7.16 -16.82 -5.55
C ILE A 481 6.30 -16.20 -4.44
N LEU A 482 5.33 -16.94 -3.89
CA LEU A 482 4.42 -16.48 -2.84
C LEU A 482 4.72 -17.10 -1.47
N ALA A 483 5.16 -18.38 -1.42
CA ALA A 483 5.46 -19.10 -0.18
C ALA A 483 6.97 -19.11 0.08
N SER A 484 7.56 -17.96 0.29
CA SER A 484 8.98 -17.76 0.56
C SER A 484 9.20 -16.48 1.37
N GLU A 485 10.39 -16.31 1.95
CA GLU A 485 10.77 -15.10 2.66
C GLU A 485 11.59 -14.18 1.77
N GLY A 486 11.08 -12.98 1.51
CA GLY A 486 11.79 -11.94 0.79
C GLY A 486 13.07 -11.52 1.53
N VAL A 487 14.19 -11.52 0.83
CA VAL A 487 15.49 -11.13 1.37
C VAL A 487 16.02 -9.89 0.68
N PRO A 488 16.75 -9.02 1.40
CA PRO A 488 17.41 -7.88 0.77
C PRO A 488 18.56 -8.35 -0.11
N PHE A 489 18.78 -7.63 -1.17
CA PHE A 489 19.90 -7.80 -2.09
C PHE A 489 20.40 -6.42 -2.51
N VAL A 490 21.52 -6.38 -3.21
CA VAL A 490 22.06 -5.15 -3.77
C VAL A 490 22.43 -5.36 -5.23
N TYR A 491 22.29 -4.33 -6.03
CA TYR A 491 22.92 -4.34 -7.36
C TYR A 491 24.40 -4.00 -7.25
N ARG A 492 25.24 -4.66 -8.07
CA ARG A 492 26.69 -4.38 -8.12
C ARG A 492 26.92 -2.93 -8.46
N GLU A 493 26.24 -2.43 -9.48
CA GLU A 493 26.21 -1.01 -9.83
C GLU A 493 25.00 -0.65 -10.69
N TYR A 494 24.56 0.59 -10.56
CA TYR A 494 23.59 1.25 -11.43
C TYR A 494 23.80 2.77 -11.36
N ARG A 495 23.16 3.53 -12.25
CA ARG A 495 23.08 4.98 -12.14
C ARG A 495 21.72 5.40 -11.62
N ARG A 496 21.66 6.25 -10.61
CA ARG A 496 20.46 6.86 -10.09
C ARG A 496 20.32 8.26 -10.66
N ILE A 497 19.15 8.62 -11.18
CA ILE A 497 18.83 9.98 -11.61
C ILE A 497 18.55 10.82 -10.37
N THR A 498 19.24 11.97 -10.24
CA THR A 498 19.19 12.86 -9.06
C THR A 498 18.46 14.17 -9.35
N ALA A 499 17.80 14.27 -10.50
CA ALA A 499 17.08 15.47 -10.92
C ALA A 499 15.77 15.69 -10.15
N PRO A 500 15.29 16.95 -10.05
CA PRO A 500 13.95 17.25 -9.59
C PRO A 500 12.89 16.57 -10.46
N PRO A 501 11.70 16.27 -9.89
CA PRO A 501 10.56 15.78 -10.66
C PRO A 501 10.24 16.70 -11.85
N GLY A 502 9.96 16.09 -13.03
CA GLY A 502 9.65 16.82 -14.25
C GLY A 502 10.86 17.15 -15.14
N THR A 503 12.08 16.89 -14.69
CA THR A 503 13.26 16.98 -15.55
C THR A 503 13.27 15.81 -16.53
N PRO A 504 13.41 16.02 -17.86
CA PRO A 504 13.56 14.92 -18.80
C PRO A 504 14.74 14.02 -18.41
N PRO A 505 14.58 12.71 -18.41
CA PRO A 505 15.63 11.80 -17.97
C PRO A 505 16.93 11.89 -18.77
N THR A 506 16.85 12.32 -20.04
CA THR A 506 18.00 12.51 -20.92
C THR A 506 18.95 13.61 -20.47
N ASP A 507 18.42 14.64 -19.81
CA ASP A 507 19.17 15.84 -19.39
C ASP A 507 19.47 15.82 -17.88
N ALA A 508 18.99 14.79 -17.21
CA ALA A 508 19.08 14.68 -15.77
C ALA A 508 20.47 14.21 -15.31
N PRO A 509 21.08 14.84 -14.28
CA PRO A 509 22.29 14.36 -13.69
C PRO A 509 22.07 12.98 -13.07
N THR A 510 23.11 12.15 -13.16
CA THR A 510 23.09 10.80 -12.59
C THR A 510 24.26 10.59 -11.65
N GLU A 511 24.06 9.87 -10.56
CA GLU A 511 25.12 9.37 -9.71
C GLU A 511 25.35 7.88 -9.93
N LEU A 512 26.60 7.45 -9.83
CA LEU A 512 26.94 6.02 -9.86
C LEU A 512 26.80 5.43 -8.46
N VAL A 513 25.90 4.47 -8.33
CA VAL A 513 25.60 3.76 -7.08
C VAL A 513 26.16 2.35 -7.15
N ARG A 514 26.80 1.88 -6.07
CA ARG A 514 27.35 0.53 -5.94
C ARG A 514 26.95 -0.12 -4.63
N GLY A 515 26.54 -1.40 -4.69
CA GLY A 515 26.24 -2.17 -3.50
C GLY A 515 25.02 -1.69 -2.72
N GLU A 516 24.04 -1.12 -3.43
CA GLU A 516 22.77 -0.67 -2.90
C GLU A 516 21.60 -1.18 -3.74
N LEU A 517 20.40 -1.15 -3.17
CA LEU A 517 19.14 -1.42 -3.86
C LEU A 517 18.41 -0.09 -4.12
N PRO A 518 17.81 0.11 -5.30
CA PRO A 518 16.88 1.22 -5.50
C PRO A 518 15.72 1.17 -4.51
N LEU A 519 15.36 2.30 -3.94
CA LEU A 519 14.22 2.43 -3.03
C LEU A 519 12.98 2.92 -3.80
N LEU A 520 11.84 2.88 -3.15
CA LEU A 520 10.58 3.35 -3.71
C LEU A 520 10.73 4.77 -4.29
N GLY A 521 10.37 4.92 -5.57
CA GLY A 521 10.40 6.21 -6.26
C GLY A 521 11.72 6.57 -6.95
N ASP A 522 12.76 5.75 -6.80
CA ASP A 522 14.01 5.98 -7.54
C ASP A 522 13.80 5.81 -9.05
N VAL A 523 14.51 6.63 -9.82
CA VAL A 523 14.64 6.46 -11.26
C VAL A 523 16.08 6.06 -11.58
N VAL A 524 16.26 4.94 -12.25
CA VAL A 524 17.57 4.33 -12.43
C VAL A 524 17.87 4.00 -13.88
N MET A 525 19.17 3.97 -14.20
CA MET A 525 19.72 3.54 -15.48
C MET A 525 20.60 2.33 -15.24
N PHE A 526 20.38 1.28 -16.00
CA PHE A 526 21.23 0.07 -16.01
C PHE A 526 22.17 0.07 -17.22
N LYS A 527 23.27 -0.67 -17.12
CA LYS A 527 24.19 -0.88 -18.27
C LYS A 527 23.60 -1.77 -19.33
#